data_95a8993bd6faa4b902e1f2684c637e2b
#
_entry.id   95a8993bd6faa4b902e1f2684c637e2b
#
_cell.length_a   1.000
_cell.length_b   1.000
_cell.length_c   1.000
_cell.angle_alpha   90.00
_cell.angle_beta   90.00
_cell.angle_gamma   90.00
#
_symmetry.space_group_name_H-M   'P 1'
#
loop_
_entity.id
_entity.type
_entity.pdbx_description
1 polymer ?
#
loop_
_entity_poly.entity_id
_entity_poly.type
_entity_poly.pdbx_seq_one_letter_code
_entity_poly.pdbx_strand_id
1 'polypeptide(L)'
;MIPSKETQTRKDRIWRGVRARVSSIVCAVIAASLLAPAAEAQDKPLEIGVLALGPRKLPIWQCGSDGPQLASAQPHHETMPFYVRGLLDELEKLKYVENRPDNVGKPGRRFVLDLRMGTPQELRSAARDLVRKRVDVIVGIATTAARIAQEETKDNPIPILFPGISDPVGDGFVQSLARPGGMMTGVSHQQVQGSGKRVELFKEMLPGLKRMITLRRPGYGPADKSMDEIHAAAGRLQIEVLDWTFDTRDELQSLLAKVTRETADGFMILPDSAVISNMDLVLERSLAQGVATFGLQDFMADWGAIGAYGPSAYQAGSRLAPYIDKISKGAKPGDLPVVPTDPTFVINLKAAACLAIPLPLTVLQQADRVIR
;
A
#
# COMPACT_ATOMS: atom_id res chain seq x y z
N MET A 1 70.84 -39.28 -39.50
CA MET A 1 69.94 -38.75 -40.57
C MET A 1 69.12 -37.56 -40.01
N ILE A 2 69.43 -36.39 -40.42
CA ILE A 2 68.77 -35.17 -40.00
C ILE A 2 67.55 -35.00 -40.95
N PRO A 3 66.29 -34.79 -40.48
CA PRO A 3 65.14 -34.65 -41.34
C PRO A 3 65.21 -33.25 -42.09
N SER A 4 64.77 -33.28 -43.36
CA SER A 4 64.86 -32.15 -44.25
C SER A 4 64.00 -30.96 -43.79
N LYS A 5 64.44 -29.74 -44.08
CA LYS A 5 63.74 -28.47 -43.72
C LYS A 5 62.24 -28.42 -44.13
N GLU A 6 61.86 -29.15 -45.17
CA GLU A 6 60.47 -29.20 -45.67
C GLU A 6 59.52 -29.94 -44.72
N THR A 7 59.98 -30.98 -44.02
CA THR A 7 59.14 -31.75 -43.07
C THR A 7 58.84 -30.93 -41.81
N GLN A 8 59.75 -30.05 -41.42
CA GLN A 8 59.60 -29.20 -40.26
C GLN A 8 58.57 -28.08 -40.49
N THR A 9 58.62 -27.42 -41.66
CA THR A 9 57.67 -26.36 -42.02
C THR A 9 56.23 -26.86 -42.15
N ARG A 10 56.01 -28.09 -42.59
CA ARG A 10 54.69 -28.70 -42.72
C ARG A 10 54.07 -29.03 -41.32
N LYS A 11 54.86 -29.51 -40.38
CA LYS A 11 54.44 -29.74 -39.01
C LYS A 11 54.09 -28.44 -38.28
N ASP A 12 54.86 -27.41 -38.44
CA ASP A 12 54.62 -26.11 -37.81
C ASP A 12 53.35 -25.41 -38.32
N ARG A 13 53.02 -25.60 -39.63
CA ARG A 13 51.81 -25.09 -40.24
C ARG A 13 50.53 -25.81 -39.69
N ILE A 14 50.62 -27.14 -39.49
CA ILE A 14 49.55 -27.95 -38.97
C ILE A 14 49.30 -27.58 -37.48
N TRP A 15 50.36 -27.41 -36.67
CA TRP A 15 50.25 -27.07 -35.25
C TRP A 15 49.74 -25.61 -35.04
N ARG A 16 50.04 -24.66 -35.92
CA ARG A 16 49.46 -23.32 -35.88
C ARG A 16 47.98 -23.32 -36.19
N GLY A 17 47.52 -24.12 -37.13
CA GLY A 17 46.10 -24.26 -37.46
C GLY A 17 45.28 -24.92 -36.36
N VAL A 18 45.84 -25.92 -35.68
CA VAL A 18 45.18 -26.58 -34.54
C VAL A 18 45.13 -25.68 -33.32
N ARG A 19 46.20 -24.90 -32.99
CA ARG A 19 46.16 -23.94 -31.89
C ARG A 19 45.16 -22.81 -32.11
N ALA A 20 45.04 -22.29 -33.32
CA ALA A 20 44.07 -21.25 -33.62
C ALA A 20 42.62 -21.75 -33.51
N ARG A 21 42.33 -23.00 -33.93
CA ARG A 21 40.98 -23.58 -33.80
C ARG A 21 40.63 -23.96 -32.33
N VAL A 22 41.59 -24.48 -31.55
CA VAL A 22 41.36 -24.78 -30.15
C VAL A 22 41.16 -23.49 -29.32
N SER A 23 41.95 -22.44 -29.61
CA SER A 23 41.78 -21.13 -28.95
C SER A 23 40.42 -20.49 -29.24
N SER A 24 39.93 -20.59 -30.50
CA SER A 24 38.62 -20.08 -30.90
C SER A 24 37.44 -20.85 -30.26
N ILE A 25 37.58 -22.18 -30.11
CA ILE A 25 36.57 -23.03 -29.49
C ILE A 25 36.53 -22.78 -27.97
N VAL A 26 37.68 -22.66 -27.32
CA VAL A 26 37.78 -22.37 -25.86
C VAL A 26 37.22 -20.98 -25.56
N CYS A 27 37.53 -19.95 -26.37
CA CYS A 27 36.94 -18.62 -26.22
C CYS A 27 35.42 -18.61 -26.47
N ALA A 28 34.91 -19.40 -27.42
CA ALA A 28 33.49 -19.52 -27.67
C ALA A 28 32.73 -20.24 -26.54
N VAL A 29 33.32 -21.26 -25.95
CA VAL A 29 32.73 -21.98 -24.80
C VAL A 29 32.77 -21.14 -23.53
N ILE A 30 33.84 -20.38 -23.30
CA ILE A 30 33.91 -19.45 -22.15
C ILE A 30 32.94 -18.29 -22.33
N ALA A 31 32.79 -17.75 -23.54
CA ALA A 31 31.79 -16.71 -23.82
C ALA A 31 30.35 -17.21 -23.68
N ALA A 32 30.08 -18.45 -24.09
CA ALA A 32 28.76 -19.06 -23.93
C ALA A 32 28.43 -19.38 -22.45
N SER A 33 29.42 -19.81 -21.65
CA SER A 33 29.21 -20.06 -20.21
C SER A 33 29.13 -18.80 -19.36
N LEU A 34 29.60 -17.63 -19.83
CA LEU A 34 29.43 -16.34 -19.16
C LEU A 34 28.13 -15.63 -19.57
N LEU A 35 27.48 -16.04 -20.66
CA LEU A 35 26.20 -15.48 -21.13
C LEU A 35 24.98 -16.32 -20.68
N ALA A 36 25.17 -17.59 -20.32
CA ALA A 36 24.09 -18.47 -19.92
C ALA A 36 23.34 -18.02 -18.63
N PRO A 37 24.01 -17.51 -17.57
CA PRO A 37 23.26 -17.10 -16.38
C PRO A 37 22.45 -15.82 -16.56
N ALA A 38 22.74 -14.99 -17.58
CA ALA A 38 21.99 -13.75 -17.81
C ALA A 38 20.70 -13.98 -18.64
N ALA A 39 20.63 -15.00 -19.47
CA ALA A 39 19.45 -15.35 -20.27
C ALA A 39 18.42 -16.14 -19.44
N GLU A 40 18.86 -17.05 -18.58
CA GLU A 40 17.94 -17.79 -17.66
C GLU A 40 17.35 -16.89 -16.57
N ALA A 41 18.04 -15.82 -16.17
CA ALA A 41 17.51 -14.85 -15.19
C ALA A 41 16.39 -13.97 -15.76
N GLN A 42 16.23 -13.91 -17.10
CA GLN A 42 15.19 -13.10 -17.75
C GLN A 42 13.84 -13.82 -17.93
N ASP A 43 13.79 -15.13 -17.79
CA ASP A 43 12.57 -15.93 -18.00
C ASP A 43 11.80 -16.26 -16.71
N LYS A 44 12.43 -16.15 -15.53
CA LYS A 44 11.72 -16.38 -14.26
C LYS A 44 10.81 -15.17 -13.96
N PRO A 45 9.50 -15.40 -13.74
CA PRO A 45 8.62 -14.33 -13.30
C PRO A 45 9.12 -13.70 -11.99
N LEU A 46 9.02 -12.38 -11.88
CA LEU A 46 9.25 -11.66 -10.63
C LEU A 46 8.17 -12.03 -9.63
N GLU A 47 8.53 -12.54 -8.46
CA GLU A 47 7.59 -12.94 -7.42
C GLU A 47 7.43 -11.84 -6.38
N ILE A 48 6.21 -11.27 -6.28
CA ILE A 48 5.86 -10.18 -5.38
C ILE A 48 4.87 -10.72 -4.34
N GLY A 49 5.29 -10.82 -3.08
CA GLY A 49 4.40 -11.11 -1.96
C GLY A 49 3.78 -9.83 -1.43
N VAL A 50 2.48 -9.82 -1.15
CA VAL A 50 1.79 -8.70 -0.53
C VAL A 50 1.11 -9.13 0.75
N LEU A 51 1.43 -8.48 1.85
CA LEU A 51 0.80 -8.67 3.16
C LEU A 51 -0.04 -7.46 3.50
N ALA A 52 -1.33 -7.64 3.76
CA ALA A 52 -2.25 -6.57 4.11
C ALA A 52 -3.10 -6.93 5.33
N LEU A 53 -3.13 -6.03 6.32
CA LEU A 53 -4.15 -6.10 7.37
C LEU A 53 -5.50 -5.72 6.79
N GLY A 54 -6.54 -6.39 7.25
CA GLY A 54 -7.89 -5.96 6.94
C GLY A 54 -8.90 -7.10 6.89
N PRO A 55 -10.17 -6.75 6.89
CA PRO A 55 -11.22 -7.72 6.71
C PRO A 55 -11.09 -8.35 5.31
N ARG A 56 -11.36 -9.64 5.21
CA ARG A 56 -11.42 -10.35 3.91
C ARG A 56 -12.50 -9.82 2.98
N LYS A 57 -13.41 -8.99 3.51
CA LYS A 57 -14.49 -8.30 2.77
C LYS A 57 -14.42 -6.83 3.14
N LEU A 58 -14.22 -5.96 2.15
CA LEU A 58 -14.32 -4.52 2.34
C LEU A 58 -15.81 -4.14 2.44
N PRO A 59 -16.20 -3.30 3.40
CA PRO A 59 -17.56 -2.81 3.47
C PRO A 59 -17.81 -1.85 2.29
N ILE A 60 -18.65 -2.25 1.35
CA ILE A 60 -19.16 -1.34 0.31
C ILE A 60 -20.60 -1.03 0.68
N TRP A 61 -20.85 0.23 1.01
CA TRP A 61 -22.18 0.70 1.35
C TRP A 61 -22.89 1.26 0.12
N GLN A 62 -24.13 0.84 -0.07
CA GLN A 62 -25.03 1.37 -1.10
C GLN A 62 -26.28 1.92 -0.44
N CYS A 63 -26.79 3.02 -0.98
CA CYS A 63 -28.06 3.59 -0.57
C CYS A 63 -29.17 2.89 -1.35
N GLY A 64 -29.95 2.05 -0.68
CA GLY A 64 -31.16 1.46 -1.21
C GLY A 64 -32.40 2.33 -0.90
N SER A 65 -33.57 1.90 -1.40
CA SER A 65 -34.86 2.54 -1.07
C SER A 65 -35.15 2.60 0.42
N ASP A 66 -34.61 1.65 1.18
CA ASP A 66 -34.83 1.47 2.63
C ASP A 66 -33.71 2.04 3.49
N GLY A 67 -32.80 2.85 2.88
CA GLY A 67 -31.65 3.47 3.55
C GLY A 67 -30.30 2.80 3.21
N PRO A 68 -29.24 3.10 3.98
CA PRO A 68 -27.92 2.56 3.76
C PRO A 68 -27.89 1.04 4.00
N GLN A 69 -27.43 0.30 3.00
CA GLN A 69 -27.30 -1.15 3.05
C GLN A 69 -25.87 -1.58 2.75
N LEU A 70 -25.38 -2.60 3.46
CA LEU A 70 -24.09 -3.22 3.13
C LEU A 70 -24.24 -4.01 1.84
N ALA A 71 -23.60 -3.57 0.78
CA ALA A 71 -23.57 -4.35 -0.46
C ALA A 71 -22.78 -5.64 -0.22
N SER A 72 -23.33 -6.77 -0.68
CA SER A 72 -22.59 -8.03 -0.70
C SER A 72 -21.37 -7.85 -1.60
N ALA A 73 -20.18 -7.98 -1.05
CA ALA A 73 -18.93 -7.81 -1.78
C ALA A 73 -18.89 -8.75 -3.00
N GLN A 74 -18.84 -8.17 -4.20
CA GLN A 74 -18.55 -8.90 -5.43
C GLN A 74 -17.10 -9.41 -5.38
N PRO A 75 -16.81 -10.63 -5.85
CA PRO A 75 -15.46 -11.18 -5.73
C PRO A 75 -14.48 -10.56 -6.73
N HIS A 76 -13.30 -10.35 -6.28
CA HIS A 76 -11.98 -10.24 -6.91
C HIS A 76 -11.44 -8.90 -7.43
N HIS A 77 -12.17 -8.03 -8.14
CA HIS A 77 -11.56 -6.79 -8.65
C HIS A 77 -11.91 -5.52 -7.85
N GLU A 78 -13.08 -5.46 -7.27
CA GLU A 78 -13.55 -4.27 -6.51
C GLU A 78 -13.07 -4.26 -5.05
N THR A 79 -12.66 -5.41 -4.51
CA THR A 79 -12.20 -5.57 -3.12
C THR A 79 -10.68 -5.53 -2.96
N MET A 80 -9.94 -5.35 -4.07
CA MET A 80 -8.48 -5.25 -4.02
C MET A 80 -8.07 -3.94 -3.34
N PRO A 81 -7.14 -3.98 -2.35
CA PRO A 81 -6.67 -2.77 -1.71
C PRO A 81 -6.20 -1.73 -2.73
N PHE A 82 -6.56 -0.46 -2.55
CA PHE A 82 -6.19 0.63 -3.48
C PHE A 82 -4.69 0.72 -3.70
N TYR A 83 -3.89 0.40 -2.70
CA TYR A 83 -2.43 0.26 -2.82
C TYR A 83 -2.03 -0.77 -3.88
N VAL A 84 -2.69 -1.92 -3.91
CA VAL A 84 -2.40 -2.99 -4.87
C VAL A 84 -2.83 -2.58 -6.28
N ARG A 85 -3.98 -1.91 -6.42
CA ARG A 85 -4.44 -1.39 -7.72
C ARG A 85 -3.44 -0.40 -8.29
N GLY A 86 -3.02 0.59 -7.51
CA GLY A 86 -2.01 1.57 -7.93
C GLY A 86 -0.69 0.90 -8.34
N LEU A 87 -0.25 -0.10 -7.58
CA LEU A 87 0.94 -0.88 -7.91
C LEU A 87 0.80 -1.62 -9.24
N LEU A 88 -0.32 -2.31 -9.46
CA LEU A 88 -0.56 -3.09 -10.69
C LEU A 88 -0.64 -2.19 -11.92
N ASP A 89 -1.40 -1.10 -11.84
CA ASP A 89 -1.57 -0.16 -12.95
C ASP A 89 -0.22 0.48 -13.36
N GLU A 90 0.65 0.76 -12.40
CA GLU A 90 1.97 1.32 -12.68
C GLU A 90 2.95 0.27 -13.19
N LEU A 91 2.91 -0.97 -12.67
CA LEU A 91 3.69 -2.09 -13.23
C LEU A 91 3.32 -2.34 -14.69
N GLU A 92 2.04 -2.24 -15.06
CA GLU A 92 1.60 -2.37 -16.46
C GLU A 92 2.21 -1.27 -17.34
N LYS A 93 2.24 -0.01 -16.88
CA LYS A 93 2.92 1.10 -17.62
C LYS A 93 4.42 0.85 -17.80
N LEU A 94 5.06 0.22 -16.81
CA LEU A 94 6.46 -0.21 -16.86
C LEU A 94 6.67 -1.49 -17.70
N LYS A 95 5.63 -1.97 -18.42
CA LYS A 95 5.65 -3.17 -19.26
C LYS A 95 5.88 -4.47 -18.48
N TYR A 96 5.44 -4.51 -17.23
CA TYR A 96 5.28 -5.76 -16.52
C TYR A 96 3.92 -6.37 -16.83
N VAL A 97 3.88 -7.68 -16.97
CA VAL A 97 2.67 -8.43 -17.30
C VAL A 97 2.44 -9.51 -16.26
N GLU A 98 1.32 -9.44 -15.55
CA GLU A 98 0.99 -10.46 -14.56
C GLU A 98 0.83 -11.83 -15.20
N ASN A 99 1.41 -12.85 -14.57
CA ASN A 99 1.39 -14.22 -15.08
C ASN A 99 0.03 -14.88 -14.80
N ARG A 100 -0.97 -14.51 -15.60
CA ARG A 100 -2.35 -15.05 -15.57
C ARG A 100 -2.74 -15.63 -16.92
N PRO A 101 -3.73 -16.56 -16.97
CA PRO A 101 -4.20 -17.14 -18.23
C PRO A 101 -4.58 -16.11 -19.29
N ASP A 102 -5.25 -15.02 -18.89
CA ASP A 102 -5.71 -13.94 -19.79
C ASP A 102 -4.57 -13.10 -20.40
N ASN A 103 -3.37 -13.25 -19.88
CA ASN A 103 -2.19 -12.51 -20.31
C ASN A 103 -1.20 -13.36 -21.13
N VAL A 104 -1.56 -14.59 -21.46
CA VAL A 104 -0.71 -15.46 -22.29
C VAL A 104 -0.45 -14.79 -23.65
N GLY A 105 0.84 -14.73 -24.05
CA GLY A 105 1.25 -14.10 -25.33
C GLY A 105 1.41 -12.57 -25.30
N LYS A 106 0.98 -11.86 -24.25
CA LYS A 106 1.26 -10.42 -24.13
C LYS A 106 2.76 -10.18 -23.94
N PRO A 107 3.38 -9.23 -24.66
CA PRO A 107 4.79 -8.91 -24.46
C PRO A 107 5.02 -8.14 -23.16
N GLY A 108 6.11 -8.44 -22.46
CA GLY A 108 6.52 -7.76 -21.24
C GLY A 108 7.20 -8.70 -20.26
N ARG A 109 7.81 -8.11 -19.21
CA ARG A 109 8.45 -8.88 -18.14
C ARG A 109 7.38 -9.51 -17.24
N ARG A 110 7.44 -10.80 -17.02
CA ARG A 110 6.45 -11.53 -16.22
C ARG A 110 6.62 -11.25 -14.74
N PHE A 111 5.49 -11.17 -14.02
CA PHE A 111 5.46 -11.20 -12.56
C PHE A 111 4.31 -12.04 -12.03
N VAL A 112 4.42 -12.46 -10.78
CA VAL A 112 3.37 -13.13 -10.00
C VAL A 112 3.12 -12.31 -8.74
N LEU A 113 1.86 -12.01 -8.45
CA LEU A 113 1.44 -11.34 -7.22
C LEU A 113 0.78 -12.35 -6.28
N ASP A 114 1.34 -12.54 -5.09
CA ASP A 114 0.78 -13.38 -4.01
C ASP A 114 0.21 -12.47 -2.91
N LEU A 115 -1.07 -12.10 -3.02
CA LEU A 115 -1.76 -11.24 -2.06
C LEU A 115 -2.32 -12.04 -0.89
N ARG A 116 -1.90 -11.71 0.33
CA ARG A 116 -2.34 -12.30 1.58
C ARG A 116 -2.98 -11.24 2.47
N MET A 117 -4.24 -11.45 2.83
CA MET A 117 -4.99 -10.55 3.72
C MET A 117 -5.47 -11.32 4.94
N GLY A 118 -5.47 -10.67 6.11
CA GLY A 118 -5.97 -11.30 7.32
C GLY A 118 -5.55 -10.62 8.62
N THR A 119 -5.76 -11.34 9.72
CA THR A 119 -5.32 -10.98 11.06
C THR A 119 -3.78 -11.00 11.17
N PRO A 120 -3.19 -10.37 12.18
CA PRO A 120 -1.73 -10.43 12.40
C PRO A 120 -1.18 -11.86 12.48
N GLN A 121 -1.93 -12.81 13.05
CA GLN A 121 -1.50 -14.20 13.17
C GLN A 121 -1.50 -14.91 11.79
N GLU A 122 -2.53 -14.68 10.98
CA GLU A 122 -2.61 -15.20 9.61
C GLU A 122 -1.51 -14.60 8.73
N LEU A 123 -1.24 -13.30 8.87
CA LEU A 123 -0.16 -12.63 8.14
C LEU A 123 1.23 -13.14 8.53
N ARG A 124 1.46 -13.50 9.80
CA ARG A 124 2.72 -14.12 10.23
C ARG A 124 2.94 -15.47 9.55
N SER A 125 1.90 -16.31 9.47
CA SER A 125 1.97 -17.57 8.72
C SER A 125 2.23 -17.33 7.23
N ALA A 126 1.53 -16.37 6.64
CA ALA A 126 1.69 -15.99 5.24
C ALA A 126 3.11 -15.47 4.94
N ALA A 127 3.68 -14.64 5.83
CA ALA A 127 5.05 -14.14 5.68
C ALA A 127 6.08 -15.27 5.66
N ARG A 128 5.93 -16.26 6.55
CA ARG A 128 6.80 -17.48 6.54
C ARG A 128 6.69 -18.26 5.23
N ASP A 129 5.47 -18.33 4.65
CA ASP A 129 5.27 -18.99 3.36
C ASP A 129 5.97 -18.24 2.24
N LEU A 130 5.88 -16.90 2.21
CA LEU A 130 6.58 -16.06 1.24
C LEU A 130 8.10 -16.18 1.36
N VAL A 131 8.63 -16.23 2.59
CA VAL A 131 10.06 -16.46 2.86
C VAL A 131 10.50 -17.83 2.33
N ARG A 132 9.71 -18.90 2.59
CA ARG A 132 10.01 -20.25 2.06
C ARG A 132 9.99 -20.31 0.53
N LYS A 133 9.09 -19.60 -0.11
CA LYS A 133 9.01 -19.45 -1.57
C LYS A 133 10.16 -18.62 -2.14
N ARG A 134 10.88 -17.88 -1.30
CA ARG A 134 11.94 -16.95 -1.70
C ARG A 134 11.44 -15.93 -2.74
N VAL A 135 10.31 -15.27 -2.41
CA VAL A 135 9.82 -14.19 -3.26
C VAL A 135 10.86 -13.08 -3.39
N ASP A 136 10.84 -12.36 -4.52
CA ASP A 136 11.86 -11.34 -4.81
C ASP A 136 11.64 -10.05 -4.00
N VAL A 137 10.37 -9.74 -3.65
CA VAL A 137 9.99 -8.54 -2.88
C VAL A 137 8.76 -8.85 -2.04
N ILE A 138 8.69 -8.31 -0.83
CA ILE A 138 7.48 -8.29 0.01
C ILE A 138 6.98 -6.86 0.13
N VAL A 139 5.69 -6.64 -0.12
CA VAL A 139 4.98 -5.38 0.13
C VAL A 139 4.17 -5.52 1.40
N GLY A 140 4.54 -4.78 2.45
CA GLY A 140 3.83 -4.78 3.75
C GLY A 140 2.89 -3.57 3.86
N ILE A 141 1.59 -3.77 3.69
CA ILE A 141 0.57 -2.72 3.77
C ILE A 141 0.17 -2.50 5.23
N ALA A 142 0.38 -1.31 5.74
CA ALA A 142 0.27 -0.88 7.13
C ALA A 142 1.46 -1.33 8.02
N THR A 143 1.68 -0.57 9.12
CA THR A 143 2.82 -0.76 10.04
C THR A 143 2.92 -2.19 10.57
N THR A 144 1.79 -2.82 10.95
CA THR A 144 1.78 -4.19 11.48
C THR A 144 2.22 -5.22 10.44
N ALA A 145 1.76 -5.12 9.19
CA ALA A 145 2.16 -6.04 8.13
C ALA A 145 3.64 -5.87 7.75
N ALA A 146 4.12 -4.62 7.68
CA ALA A 146 5.54 -4.33 7.45
C ALA A 146 6.43 -4.85 8.60
N ARG A 147 5.97 -4.74 9.85
CA ARG A 147 6.67 -5.30 11.03
C ARG A 147 6.75 -6.81 10.97
N ILE A 148 5.66 -7.49 10.65
CA ILE A 148 5.63 -8.94 10.48
C ILE A 148 6.61 -9.36 9.36
N ALA A 149 6.59 -8.67 8.21
CA ALA A 149 7.54 -8.95 7.14
C ALA A 149 8.99 -8.78 7.60
N GLN A 150 9.31 -7.70 8.33
CA GLN A 150 10.64 -7.43 8.87
C GLN A 150 11.11 -8.54 9.82
N GLU A 151 10.24 -8.98 10.74
CA GLU A 151 10.56 -10.04 11.71
C GLU A 151 10.81 -11.38 11.03
N GLU A 152 9.94 -11.79 10.11
CA GLU A 152 10.01 -13.11 9.47
C GLU A 152 11.11 -13.21 8.39
N THR A 153 11.61 -12.06 7.86
CA THR A 153 12.72 -12.04 6.89
C THR A 153 14.10 -11.86 7.54
N LYS A 154 14.19 -11.80 8.88
CA LYS A 154 15.43 -11.49 9.61
C LYS A 154 16.59 -12.45 9.24
N ASP A 155 16.30 -13.75 9.18
CA ASP A 155 17.31 -14.78 8.88
C ASP A 155 17.49 -15.04 7.38
N ASN A 156 16.52 -14.68 6.57
CA ASN A 156 16.52 -14.79 5.11
C ASN A 156 16.11 -13.46 4.49
N PRO A 157 17.01 -12.48 4.35
CA PRO A 157 16.69 -11.13 3.95
C PRO A 157 16.02 -11.07 2.56
N ILE A 158 14.81 -10.54 2.53
CA ILE A 158 14.05 -10.21 1.32
C ILE A 158 13.78 -8.72 1.35
N PRO A 159 13.91 -8.00 0.21
CA PRO A 159 13.49 -6.61 0.09
C PRO A 159 12.05 -6.39 0.55
N ILE A 160 11.82 -5.40 1.41
CA ILE A 160 10.49 -5.05 1.89
C ILE A 160 10.16 -3.63 1.45
N LEU A 161 9.01 -3.47 0.82
CA LEU A 161 8.45 -2.18 0.46
C LEU A 161 7.19 -1.92 1.28
N PHE A 162 7.02 -0.68 1.73
CA PHE A 162 5.81 -0.27 2.43
C PHE A 162 5.14 0.91 1.73
N PRO A 163 3.83 0.80 1.43
CA PRO A 163 3.05 1.90 0.87
C PRO A 163 2.34 2.69 1.98
N GLY A 164 3.04 3.58 2.67
CA GLY A 164 2.35 4.48 3.58
C GLY A 164 2.45 4.14 5.05
N ILE A 165 3.66 4.26 5.59
CA ILE A 165 3.91 4.27 7.03
C ILE A 165 4.05 5.72 7.49
N SER A 166 3.42 6.07 8.62
CA SER A 166 3.38 7.45 9.10
C SER A 166 4.72 7.92 9.64
N ASP A 167 5.45 7.06 10.35
CA ASP A 167 6.77 7.37 10.93
C ASP A 167 7.73 6.18 10.77
N PRO A 168 8.25 5.93 9.55
CA PRO A 168 9.10 4.77 9.31
C PRO A 168 10.45 4.84 10.02
N VAL A 169 10.91 6.03 10.44
CA VAL A 169 12.12 6.20 11.24
C VAL A 169 11.83 5.88 12.71
N GLY A 170 10.80 6.49 13.28
CA GLY A 170 10.38 6.22 14.67
C GLY A 170 9.95 4.78 14.90
N ASP A 171 9.34 4.14 13.90
CA ASP A 171 9.01 2.72 13.91
C ASP A 171 10.25 1.81 13.75
N GLY A 172 11.45 2.34 13.46
CA GLY A 172 12.67 1.57 13.30
C GLY A 172 12.73 0.71 12.03
N PHE A 173 12.00 1.08 10.98
CA PHE A 173 12.04 0.40 9.68
C PHE A 173 13.19 0.90 8.81
N VAL A 174 13.55 2.18 8.94
CA VAL A 174 14.60 2.81 8.18
C VAL A 174 15.45 3.73 9.09
N GLN A 175 16.72 3.93 8.73
CA GLN A 175 17.60 4.82 9.48
C GLN A 175 17.27 6.30 9.26
N SER A 176 16.92 6.65 8.02
CA SER A 176 16.42 7.97 7.63
C SER A 176 15.57 7.87 6.36
N LEU A 177 14.76 8.89 6.06
CA LEU A 177 13.96 8.91 4.84
C LEU A 177 14.83 9.00 3.57
N ALA A 178 15.94 9.76 3.63
CA ALA A 178 16.84 9.94 2.50
C ALA A 178 17.72 8.71 2.23
N ARG A 179 18.12 8.00 3.28
CA ARG A 179 18.96 6.80 3.22
C ARG A 179 18.42 5.74 4.19
N PRO A 180 17.53 4.86 3.73
CA PRO A 180 16.93 3.81 4.57
C PRO A 180 17.94 2.88 5.24
N GLY A 181 19.01 2.50 4.55
CA GLY A 181 20.18 1.82 5.13
C GLY A 181 20.00 0.32 5.40
N GLY A 182 18.86 -0.28 5.07
CA GLY A 182 18.56 -1.69 5.31
C GLY A 182 17.86 -2.36 4.13
N MET A 183 17.06 -3.37 4.44
CA MET A 183 16.25 -4.10 3.45
C MET A 183 14.84 -3.52 3.26
N MET A 184 14.55 -2.37 3.87
CA MET A 184 13.24 -1.73 3.82
C MET A 184 13.32 -0.34 3.20
N THR A 185 12.34 0.00 2.38
CA THR A 185 12.09 1.34 1.85
C THR A 185 10.63 1.46 1.43
N GLY A 186 10.19 2.60 0.92
CA GLY A 186 8.81 2.74 0.45
C GLY A 186 8.31 4.18 0.44
N VAL A 187 7.04 4.31 0.82
CA VAL A 187 6.31 5.58 0.81
C VAL A 187 5.86 5.92 2.24
N SER A 188 6.10 7.14 2.68
CA SER A 188 5.60 7.63 3.98
C SER A 188 4.30 8.41 3.81
N HIS A 189 3.42 8.27 4.82
CA HIS A 189 2.20 9.04 4.93
C HIS A 189 2.34 10.07 6.07
N GLN A 190 2.28 11.36 5.74
CA GLN A 190 2.25 12.42 6.73
C GLN A 190 0.82 12.63 7.28
N GLN A 191 0.24 11.60 7.88
CA GLN A 191 -1.18 11.60 8.28
C GLN A 191 -1.50 12.56 9.42
N VAL A 192 -0.58 12.77 10.33
CA VAL A 192 -0.77 13.69 11.46
C VAL A 192 -0.93 15.13 10.98
N GLN A 193 -0.05 15.59 10.09
CA GLN A 193 0.04 16.97 9.61
C GLN A 193 -1.19 17.49 8.84
N GLY A 194 -2.14 16.65 8.53
CA GLY A 194 -3.39 17.04 7.87
C GLY A 194 -4.61 17.05 8.78
N SER A 195 -4.44 16.82 10.09
CA SER A 195 -5.57 16.64 11.01
C SER A 195 -6.41 17.89 11.17
N GLY A 196 -5.79 19.05 11.30
CA GLY A 196 -6.49 20.33 11.34
C GLY A 196 -7.25 20.63 10.04
N LYS A 197 -6.62 20.38 8.88
CA LYS A 197 -7.28 20.56 7.58
C LYS A 197 -8.48 19.64 7.38
N ARG A 198 -8.43 18.41 7.90
CA ARG A 198 -9.58 17.50 7.90
C ARG A 198 -10.77 18.07 8.66
N VAL A 199 -10.55 18.69 9.84
CA VAL A 199 -11.61 19.33 10.61
C VAL A 199 -12.23 20.50 9.82
N GLU A 200 -11.39 21.32 9.18
CA GLU A 200 -11.85 22.45 8.35
C GLU A 200 -12.71 21.95 7.19
N LEU A 201 -12.23 20.99 6.39
CA LEU A 201 -12.97 20.42 5.27
C LEU A 201 -14.27 19.75 5.72
N PHE A 202 -14.24 19.04 6.86
CA PHE A 202 -15.45 18.42 7.39
C PHE A 202 -16.50 19.46 7.78
N LYS A 203 -16.08 20.56 8.40
CA LYS A 203 -16.96 21.71 8.71
C LYS A 203 -17.48 22.38 7.45
N GLU A 204 -16.65 22.54 6.42
CA GLU A 204 -17.09 23.08 5.12
C GLU A 204 -18.12 22.18 4.44
N MET A 205 -17.94 20.84 4.51
CA MET A 205 -18.90 19.85 3.98
C MET A 205 -20.19 19.79 4.80
N LEU A 206 -20.10 19.95 6.10
CA LEU A 206 -21.21 19.89 7.05
C LEU A 206 -21.23 21.17 7.89
N PRO A 207 -21.80 22.29 7.36
CA PRO A 207 -21.82 23.57 8.07
C PRO A 207 -22.48 23.51 9.45
N GLY A 208 -23.44 22.58 9.64
CA GLY A 208 -24.10 22.31 10.91
C GLY A 208 -23.28 21.50 11.93
N LEU A 209 -22.06 21.07 11.61
CA LEU A 209 -21.20 20.27 12.49
C LEU A 209 -20.89 21.04 13.78
N LYS A 210 -21.37 20.56 14.91
CA LYS A 210 -21.15 21.12 16.26
C LYS A 210 -20.48 20.12 17.20
N ARG A 211 -20.78 18.83 17.05
CA ARG A 211 -20.26 17.75 17.88
C ARG A 211 -19.64 16.67 16.99
N MET A 212 -18.37 16.39 17.22
CA MET A 212 -17.60 15.47 16.41
C MET A 212 -16.95 14.40 17.28
N ILE A 213 -17.24 13.13 17.01
CA ILE A 213 -16.62 12.00 17.70
C ILE A 213 -15.27 11.71 17.05
N THR A 214 -14.24 11.49 17.87
CA THR A 214 -12.98 10.84 17.51
C THR A 214 -12.87 9.51 18.26
N LEU A 215 -12.30 8.51 17.62
CA LEU A 215 -12.07 7.18 18.17
C LEU A 215 -10.58 6.86 18.14
N ARG A 216 -10.01 6.42 19.26
CA ARG A 216 -8.60 6.02 19.34
C ARG A 216 -8.30 5.07 20.47
N ARG A 217 -7.16 4.40 20.40
CA ARG A 217 -6.56 3.71 21.55
C ARG A 217 -5.71 4.69 22.36
N PRO A 218 -5.78 4.65 23.70
CA PRO A 218 -4.92 5.47 24.55
C PRO A 218 -3.45 5.18 24.30
N GLY A 219 -2.61 6.22 24.23
CA GLY A 219 -1.16 6.09 24.06
C GLY A 219 -0.70 5.66 22.66
N TYR A 220 -1.57 5.65 21.66
CA TYR A 220 -1.17 5.43 20.26
C TYR A 220 -0.67 6.73 19.64
N GLY A 221 0.65 6.91 19.60
CA GLY A 221 1.32 8.17 19.28
C GLY A 221 0.82 8.95 18.06
N PRO A 222 0.57 8.34 16.88
CA PRO A 222 0.02 9.07 15.73
C PRO A 222 -1.37 9.63 15.97
N ALA A 223 -2.24 8.91 16.67
CA ALA A 223 -3.58 9.40 17.02
C ALA A 223 -3.51 10.50 18.07
N ASP A 224 -2.69 10.32 19.13
CA ASP A 224 -2.49 11.33 20.17
C ASP A 224 -1.96 12.65 19.60
N LYS A 225 -0.94 12.62 18.75
CA LYS A 225 -0.41 13.80 18.06
C LYS A 225 -1.45 14.48 17.15
N SER A 226 -2.36 13.72 16.54
CA SER A 226 -3.43 14.25 15.72
C SER A 226 -4.46 15.03 16.53
N MET A 227 -4.67 14.65 17.80
CA MET A 227 -5.64 15.32 18.69
C MET A 227 -5.27 16.77 18.96
N ASP A 228 -3.99 17.12 19.08
CA ASP A 228 -3.55 18.51 19.28
C ASP A 228 -3.99 19.41 18.12
N GLU A 229 -3.78 18.97 16.87
CA GLU A 229 -4.22 19.72 15.68
C GLU A 229 -5.75 19.78 15.58
N ILE A 230 -6.44 18.68 15.92
CA ILE A 230 -7.90 18.58 15.90
C ILE A 230 -8.50 19.55 16.92
N HIS A 231 -8.05 19.55 18.15
CA HIS A 231 -8.54 20.47 19.18
C HIS A 231 -8.29 21.93 18.81
N ALA A 232 -7.12 22.26 18.27
CA ALA A 232 -6.82 23.62 17.81
C ALA A 232 -7.75 24.07 16.67
N ALA A 233 -8.02 23.20 15.68
CA ALA A 233 -8.93 23.52 14.58
C ALA A 233 -10.39 23.55 15.04
N ALA A 234 -10.84 22.57 15.81
CA ALA A 234 -12.20 22.47 16.35
C ALA A 234 -12.55 23.65 17.24
N GLY A 235 -11.60 24.11 18.10
CA GLY A 235 -11.78 25.31 18.93
C GLY A 235 -12.03 26.56 18.10
N ARG A 236 -11.27 26.78 17.01
CA ARG A 236 -11.50 27.92 16.09
C ARG A 236 -12.85 27.84 15.39
N LEU A 237 -13.34 26.64 15.11
CA LEU A 237 -14.59 26.39 14.38
C LEU A 237 -15.80 26.15 15.29
N GLN A 238 -15.62 26.29 16.59
CA GLN A 238 -16.66 26.06 17.62
C GLN A 238 -17.29 24.66 17.51
N ILE A 239 -16.44 23.65 17.34
CA ILE A 239 -16.82 22.23 17.31
C ILE A 239 -16.41 21.58 18.64
N GLU A 240 -17.36 20.95 19.31
CA GLU A 240 -17.09 20.08 20.45
C GLU A 240 -16.52 18.75 19.97
N VAL A 241 -15.35 18.36 20.51
CA VAL A 241 -14.71 17.08 20.19
C VAL A 241 -15.04 16.08 21.31
N LEU A 242 -15.73 15.02 20.94
CA LEU A 242 -16.05 13.89 21.82
C LEU A 242 -14.97 12.82 21.61
N ASP A 243 -13.90 12.87 22.41
CA ASP A 243 -12.78 11.94 22.30
C ASP A 243 -13.10 10.64 23.04
N TRP A 244 -13.42 9.60 22.29
CA TRP A 244 -13.77 8.28 22.79
C TRP A 244 -12.59 7.31 22.65
N THR A 245 -12.21 6.68 23.75
CA THR A 245 -11.11 5.72 23.79
C THR A 245 -11.62 4.31 24.04
N PHE A 246 -10.93 3.31 23.47
CA PHE A 246 -11.21 1.89 23.64
C PHE A 246 -9.93 1.06 23.53
N ASP A 247 -9.89 -0.07 24.21
CA ASP A 247 -8.79 -1.03 24.14
C ASP A 247 -9.20 -2.31 23.40
N THR A 248 -10.46 -2.69 23.48
CA THR A 248 -11.00 -3.92 22.89
C THR A 248 -12.09 -3.64 21.85
N ARG A 249 -12.33 -4.64 20.98
CA ARG A 249 -13.43 -4.56 19.99
C ARG A 249 -14.81 -4.47 20.66
N ASP A 250 -15.01 -5.14 21.78
CA ASP A 250 -16.28 -5.13 22.53
C ASP A 250 -16.55 -3.75 23.15
N GLU A 251 -15.51 -3.09 23.65
CA GLU A 251 -15.62 -1.69 24.10
C GLU A 251 -15.97 -0.75 22.95
N LEU A 252 -15.32 -0.92 21.79
CA LEU A 252 -15.66 -0.16 20.59
C LEU A 252 -17.13 -0.35 20.20
N GLN A 253 -17.63 -1.59 20.19
CA GLN A 253 -19.06 -1.87 19.91
C GLN A 253 -19.98 -1.21 20.93
N SER A 254 -19.60 -1.23 22.22
CA SER A 254 -20.36 -0.59 23.29
C SER A 254 -20.40 0.93 23.16
N LEU A 255 -19.31 1.56 22.71
CA LEU A 255 -19.26 2.99 22.40
C LEU A 255 -20.11 3.30 21.15
N LEU A 256 -19.96 2.54 20.09
CA LEU A 256 -20.73 2.74 18.88
C LEU A 256 -22.23 2.58 19.10
N ALA A 257 -22.67 1.71 20.02
CA ALA A 257 -24.09 1.57 20.39
C ALA A 257 -24.72 2.87 20.92
N LYS A 258 -23.91 3.80 21.50
CA LYS A 258 -24.36 5.09 22.01
C LYS A 258 -24.51 6.18 20.93
N VAL A 259 -24.07 5.90 19.70
CA VAL A 259 -24.09 6.88 18.62
C VAL A 259 -25.51 7.08 18.11
N THR A 260 -25.95 8.32 18.10
CA THR A 260 -27.21 8.82 17.51
C THR A 260 -26.98 10.23 16.97
N ARG A 261 -27.91 10.78 16.20
CA ARG A 261 -27.88 12.19 15.76
C ARG A 261 -27.95 13.18 16.94
N GLU A 262 -28.44 12.74 18.10
CA GLU A 262 -28.45 13.57 19.32
C GLU A 262 -27.08 13.57 20.00
N THR A 263 -26.29 12.50 19.83
CA THR A 263 -24.95 12.39 20.41
C THR A 263 -23.92 13.19 19.63
N ALA A 264 -23.91 13.05 18.30
CA ALA A 264 -22.93 13.71 17.45
C ALA A 264 -23.46 13.95 16.02
N ASP A 265 -22.88 14.95 15.38
CA ASP A 265 -23.16 15.29 13.97
C ASP A 265 -22.24 14.51 13.02
N GLY A 266 -21.04 14.10 13.50
CA GLY A 266 -20.07 13.40 12.66
C GLY A 266 -18.98 12.67 13.40
N PHE A 267 -18.33 11.75 12.67
CA PHE A 267 -17.10 11.06 13.03
C PHE A 267 -15.91 11.59 12.25
N MET A 268 -14.80 11.86 12.94
CA MET A 268 -13.49 12.11 12.36
C MET A 268 -12.60 10.87 12.59
N ILE A 269 -12.13 10.25 11.52
CA ILE A 269 -11.26 9.07 11.63
C ILE A 269 -9.81 9.50 11.86
N LEU A 270 -9.19 8.91 12.88
CA LEU A 270 -7.81 9.16 13.28
C LEU A 270 -6.86 8.10 12.70
N PRO A 271 -5.54 8.39 12.62
CA PRO A 271 -4.52 7.41 12.19
C PRO A 271 -4.26 6.37 13.29
N ASP A 272 -5.28 5.58 13.61
CA ASP A 272 -5.21 4.44 14.53
C ASP A 272 -5.56 3.14 13.80
N SER A 273 -4.63 2.20 13.77
CA SER A 273 -4.79 0.92 13.07
C SER A 273 -5.95 0.08 13.61
N ALA A 274 -6.29 0.20 14.91
CA ALA A 274 -7.43 -0.53 15.47
C ALA A 274 -8.77 0.08 14.99
N VAL A 275 -8.87 1.40 14.85
CA VAL A 275 -10.05 2.05 14.27
C VAL A 275 -10.18 1.67 12.80
N ILE A 276 -9.09 1.75 12.04
CA ILE A 276 -9.08 1.43 10.60
C ILE A 276 -9.47 -0.04 10.36
N SER A 277 -9.00 -0.96 11.21
CA SER A 277 -9.35 -2.40 11.10
C SER A 277 -10.81 -2.71 11.45
N ASN A 278 -11.52 -1.78 12.09
CA ASN A 278 -12.92 -1.90 12.47
C ASN A 278 -13.81 -0.84 11.79
N MET A 279 -13.38 -0.32 10.64
CA MET A 279 -14.14 0.70 9.90
C MET A 279 -15.51 0.20 9.43
N ASP A 280 -15.67 -1.11 9.23
CA ASP A 280 -16.95 -1.75 8.97
C ASP A 280 -17.98 -1.41 10.05
N LEU A 281 -17.65 -1.58 11.32
CA LEU A 281 -18.51 -1.26 12.46
C LEU A 281 -18.80 0.24 12.57
N VAL A 282 -17.76 1.08 12.38
CA VAL A 282 -17.91 2.53 12.45
C VAL A 282 -18.85 3.04 11.37
N LEU A 283 -18.64 2.62 10.12
CA LEU A 283 -19.48 3.04 9.00
C LEU A 283 -20.90 2.49 9.10
N GLU A 284 -21.06 1.21 9.47
CA GLU A 284 -22.37 0.61 9.72
C GLU A 284 -23.19 1.44 10.69
N ARG A 285 -22.59 1.73 11.85
CA ARG A 285 -23.31 2.45 12.89
C ARG A 285 -23.57 3.91 12.52
N SER A 286 -22.58 4.60 11.96
CA SER A 286 -22.72 6.01 11.59
C SER A 286 -23.80 6.20 10.51
N LEU A 287 -23.78 5.38 9.46
CA LEU A 287 -24.77 5.45 8.40
C LEU A 287 -26.17 5.10 8.88
N ALA A 288 -26.30 4.02 9.69
CA ALA A 288 -27.61 3.62 10.27
C ALA A 288 -28.21 4.70 11.17
N GLN A 289 -27.40 5.52 11.83
CA GLN A 289 -27.84 6.61 12.70
C GLN A 289 -27.87 7.97 11.99
N GLY A 290 -27.54 8.02 10.72
CA GLY A 290 -27.51 9.27 9.96
C GLY A 290 -26.40 10.24 10.39
N VAL A 291 -25.32 9.74 10.99
CA VAL A 291 -24.14 10.50 11.41
C VAL A 291 -23.09 10.45 10.30
N ALA A 292 -22.57 11.61 9.90
CA ALA A 292 -21.58 11.67 8.82
C ALA A 292 -20.21 11.15 9.26
N THR A 293 -19.46 10.50 8.37
CA THR A 293 -18.07 10.11 8.64
C THR A 293 -17.12 10.84 7.71
N PHE A 294 -16.01 11.35 8.22
CA PHE A 294 -14.92 11.95 7.45
C PHE A 294 -13.63 11.11 7.62
N GLY A 295 -13.09 10.65 6.50
CA GLY A 295 -11.95 9.73 6.45
C GLY A 295 -10.60 10.44 6.43
N LEU A 296 -9.56 9.72 6.81
CA LEU A 296 -8.17 10.19 6.80
C LEU A 296 -7.39 9.76 5.54
N GLN A 297 -7.95 8.89 4.71
CA GLN A 297 -7.36 8.41 3.46
C GLN A 297 -8.43 8.34 2.37
N ASP A 298 -8.02 8.57 1.12
CA ASP A 298 -8.89 8.69 -0.06
C ASP A 298 -9.91 7.54 -0.20
N PHE A 299 -9.48 6.29 0.03
CA PHE A 299 -10.33 5.11 -0.10
C PHE A 299 -11.47 5.01 0.94
N MET A 300 -11.38 5.73 2.05
CA MET A 300 -12.46 5.71 3.05
C MET A 300 -13.74 6.36 2.53
N ALA A 301 -13.62 7.27 1.57
CA ALA A 301 -14.77 7.78 0.85
C ALA A 301 -15.44 6.69 -0.01
N ASP A 302 -14.67 5.80 -0.65
CA ASP A 302 -15.22 4.66 -1.38
C ASP A 302 -15.92 3.65 -0.46
N TRP A 303 -15.52 3.58 0.80
CA TRP A 303 -16.16 2.72 1.80
C TRP A 303 -17.44 3.29 2.40
N GLY A 304 -17.77 4.57 2.17
CA GLY A 304 -19.01 5.18 2.63
C GLY A 304 -18.86 6.42 3.51
N ALA A 305 -17.65 6.89 3.77
CA ALA A 305 -17.46 8.21 4.34
C ALA A 305 -17.95 9.29 3.34
N ILE A 306 -18.54 10.39 3.82
CA ILE A 306 -19.01 11.48 2.94
C ILE A 306 -17.86 12.21 2.26
N GLY A 307 -16.68 12.21 2.89
CA GLY A 307 -15.45 12.75 2.36
C GLY A 307 -14.23 12.16 3.07
N ALA A 308 -13.08 12.34 2.47
CA ALA A 308 -11.80 11.97 3.03
C ALA A 308 -10.70 12.92 2.53
N TYR A 309 -9.78 13.28 3.42
CA TYR A 309 -8.61 14.08 3.07
C TYR A 309 -7.35 13.49 3.69
N GLY A 310 -6.40 13.16 2.84
CA GLY A 310 -5.11 12.64 3.27
C GLY A 310 -4.37 11.88 2.18
N PRO A 311 -3.33 11.11 2.54
CA PRO A 311 -2.50 10.40 1.58
C PRO A 311 -3.32 9.47 0.69
N SER A 312 -3.05 9.51 -0.61
CA SER A 312 -3.69 8.60 -1.55
C SER A 312 -3.06 7.20 -1.48
N ALA A 313 -3.87 6.22 -1.14
CA ALA A 313 -3.48 4.81 -1.13
C ALA A 313 -3.09 4.33 -2.54
N TYR A 314 -3.84 4.77 -3.56
CA TYR A 314 -3.54 4.45 -4.95
C TYR A 314 -2.17 5.01 -5.37
N GLN A 315 -1.91 6.30 -5.11
CA GLN A 315 -0.61 6.91 -5.42
C GLN A 315 0.54 6.24 -4.66
N ALA A 316 0.34 5.90 -3.39
CA ALA A 316 1.35 5.20 -2.61
C ALA A 316 1.71 3.85 -3.22
N GLY A 317 0.72 3.10 -3.68
CA GLY A 317 0.95 1.85 -4.41
C GLY A 317 1.68 2.06 -5.73
N SER A 318 1.25 3.02 -6.54
CA SER A 318 1.89 3.31 -7.84
C SER A 318 3.36 3.72 -7.69
N ARG A 319 3.70 4.47 -6.62
CA ARG A 319 5.09 4.84 -6.33
C ARG A 319 6.00 3.67 -5.96
N LEU A 320 5.46 2.50 -5.59
CA LEU A 320 6.28 1.30 -5.33
C LEU A 320 6.73 0.59 -6.61
N ALA A 321 5.99 0.68 -7.71
CA ALA A 321 6.34 -0.04 -8.94
C ALA A 321 7.74 0.33 -9.49
N PRO A 322 8.14 1.61 -9.57
CA PRO A 322 9.52 1.96 -9.94
C PRO A 322 10.58 1.43 -8.97
N TYR A 323 10.23 1.24 -7.68
CA TYR A 323 11.16 0.67 -6.70
C TYR A 323 11.31 -0.83 -6.92
N ILE A 324 10.22 -1.54 -7.19
CA ILE A 324 10.25 -2.96 -7.55
C ILE A 324 11.09 -3.17 -8.83
N ASP A 325 10.91 -2.31 -9.84
CA ASP A 325 11.70 -2.36 -11.07
C ASP A 325 13.20 -2.16 -10.79
N LYS A 326 13.57 -1.16 -9.98
CA LYS A 326 14.97 -0.91 -9.60
C LYS A 326 15.56 -2.08 -8.80
N ILE A 327 14.82 -2.60 -7.81
CA ILE A 327 15.26 -3.72 -6.97
C ILE A 327 15.45 -4.99 -7.82
N SER A 328 14.54 -5.26 -8.74
CA SER A 328 14.65 -6.41 -9.66
C SER A 328 15.83 -6.30 -10.64
N LYS A 329 16.40 -5.10 -10.78
CA LYS A 329 17.63 -4.81 -11.54
C LYS A 329 18.88 -4.74 -10.65
N GLY A 330 18.77 -5.08 -9.34
CA GLY A 330 19.88 -5.17 -8.41
C GLY A 330 20.10 -3.94 -7.51
N ALA A 331 19.21 -2.95 -7.54
CA ALA A 331 19.29 -1.83 -6.60
C ALA A 331 18.98 -2.32 -5.17
N LYS A 332 19.72 -1.80 -4.19
CA LYS A 332 19.50 -2.12 -2.77
C LYS A 332 18.36 -1.25 -2.22
N PRO A 333 17.40 -1.81 -1.46
CA PRO A 333 16.34 -1.02 -0.83
C PRO A 333 16.87 0.14 0.04
N GLY A 334 17.97 -0.11 0.76
CA GLY A 334 18.61 0.89 1.63
C GLY A 334 19.16 2.12 0.92
N ASP A 335 19.36 2.08 -0.40
CA ASP A 335 19.82 3.19 -1.23
C ASP A 335 18.66 3.96 -1.90
N LEU A 336 17.42 3.45 -1.79
CA LEU A 336 16.23 4.06 -2.36
C LEU A 336 15.52 4.90 -1.30
N PRO A 337 15.40 6.22 -1.46
CA PRO A 337 14.82 7.09 -0.44
C PRO A 337 13.33 6.78 -0.20
N VAL A 338 12.89 6.92 1.04
CA VAL A 338 11.45 6.92 1.36
C VAL A 338 10.84 8.24 0.88
N VAL A 339 9.80 8.17 0.06
CA VAL A 339 9.14 9.36 -0.50
C VAL A 339 7.76 9.59 0.14
N PRO A 340 7.35 10.85 0.36
CA PRO A 340 5.99 11.14 0.83
C PRO A 340 4.97 10.99 -0.31
N THR A 341 3.68 10.88 0.06
CA THR A 341 2.55 11.09 -0.86
C THR A 341 1.93 12.45 -0.63
N ASP A 342 1.39 13.03 -1.70
CA ASP A 342 0.58 14.23 -1.59
C ASP A 342 -0.83 13.88 -1.05
N PRO A 343 -1.44 14.75 -0.25
CA PRO A 343 -2.80 14.52 0.20
C PRO A 343 -3.78 14.68 -0.98
N THR A 344 -4.85 13.89 -0.95
CA THR A 344 -5.94 13.91 -1.92
C THR A 344 -7.25 14.15 -1.18
N PHE A 345 -8.09 15.07 -1.69
CA PHE A 345 -9.43 15.31 -1.17
C PHE A 345 -10.46 14.59 -2.02
N VAL A 346 -11.20 13.67 -1.42
CA VAL A 346 -12.23 12.86 -2.08
C VAL A 346 -13.58 13.13 -1.43
N ILE A 347 -14.60 13.31 -2.26
CA ILE A 347 -16.01 13.49 -1.82
C ILE A 347 -16.86 12.35 -2.36
N ASN A 348 -17.73 11.80 -1.52
CA ASN A 348 -18.70 10.80 -1.90
C ASN A 348 -20.13 11.39 -1.88
N LEU A 349 -20.63 11.74 -3.08
CA LEU A 349 -21.99 12.27 -3.24
C LEU A 349 -23.07 11.24 -2.92
N LYS A 350 -22.82 9.95 -3.17
CA LYS A 350 -23.76 8.88 -2.83
C LYS A 350 -23.95 8.79 -1.31
N ALA A 351 -22.85 8.78 -0.56
CA ALA A 351 -22.91 8.75 0.90
C ALA A 351 -23.58 10.03 1.47
N ALA A 352 -23.24 11.19 0.94
CA ALA A 352 -23.87 12.44 1.36
C ALA A 352 -25.38 12.47 1.06
N ALA A 353 -25.80 11.99 -0.12
CA ALA A 353 -27.19 11.88 -0.49
C ALA A 353 -27.97 10.90 0.40
N CYS A 354 -27.34 9.76 0.76
CA CYS A 354 -27.88 8.76 1.68
C CYS A 354 -28.22 9.37 3.05
N LEU A 355 -27.40 10.30 3.51
CA LEU A 355 -27.58 11.00 4.78
C LEU A 355 -28.43 12.27 4.66
N ALA A 356 -28.94 12.57 3.46
CA ALA A 356 -29.66 13.81 3.14
C ALA A 356 -28.82 15.07 3.48
N ILE A 357 -27.49 15.02 3.27
CA ILE A 357 -26.56 16.12 3.49
C ILE A 357 -26.34 16.89 2.17
N PRO A 358 -26.83 18.11 2.02
CA PRO A 358 -26.54 18.93 0.87
C PRO A 358 -25.09 19.45 0.96
N LEU A 359 -24.25 19.10 -0.02
CA LEU A 359 -22.86 19.57 -0.05
C LEU A 359 -22.76 20.93 -0.77
N PRO A 360 -22.04 21.91 -0.19
CA PRO A 360 -21.80 23.19 -0.84
C PRO A 360 -21.00 23.03 -2.14
N LEU A 361 -21.36 23.81 -3.18
CA LEU A 361 -20.67 23.76 -4.46
C LEU A 361 -19.18 24.14 -4.35
N THR A 362 -18.86 25.06 -3.45
CA THR A 362 -17.48 25.47 -3.15
C THR A 362 -16.60 24.34 -2.67
N VAL A 363 -17.16 23.39 -1.93
CA VAL A 363 -16.43 22.20 -1.45
C VAL A 363 -16.22 21.20 -2.59
N LEU A 364 -17.22 21.02 -3.45
CA LEU A 364 -17.12 20.14 -4.61
C LEU A 364 -16.03 20.60 -5.59
N GLN A 365 -15.81 21.91 -5.71
CA GLN A 365 -14.77 22.50 -6.56
C GLN A 365 -13.34 22.28 -6.02
N GLN A 366 -13.19 22.01 -4.73
CA GLN A 366 -11.91 21.74 -4.09
C GLN A 366 -11.50 20.25 -4.20
N ALA A 367 -12.45 19.36 -4.53
CA ALA A 367 -12.20 17.93 -4.53
C ALA A 367 -11.36 17.49 -5.71
N ASP A 368 -10.31 16.70 -5.45
CA ASP A 368 -9.51 16.03 -6.47
C ASP A 368 -10.29 14.88 -7.14
N ARG A 369 -11.23 14.26 -6.39
CA ARG A 369 -12.09 13.18 -6.89
C ARG A 369 -13.48 13.25 -6.27
N VAL A 370 -14.50 13.05 -7.10
CA VAL A 370 -15.91 13.00 -6.67
C VAL A 370 -16.52 11.66 -7.08
N ILE A 371 -17.01 10.90 -6.09
CA ILE A 371 -17.74 9.63 -6.28
C ILE A 371 -19.22 9.98 -6.50
N ARG A 372 -19.74 9.61 -7.69
CA ARG A 372 -21.12 9.86 -8.13
C ARG A 372 -21.94 8.59 -8.24
#